data_888e516eb8a795fe2c0047225b7a83b1
#
_entry.id   888e516eb8a795fe2c0047225b7a83b1
#
_cell.length_a   1.000
_cell.length_b   1.000
_cell.length_c   1.000
_cell.angle_alpha   90.00
_cell.angle_beta   90.00
_cell.angle_gamma   90.00
#
_symmetry.space_group_name_H-M   'P 1'
#
loop_
_entity.id
_entity.type
_entity.pdbx_description
1 polymer ?
#
loop_
_entity_poly.entity_id
_entity_poly.type
_entity_poly.pdbx_seq_one_letter_code
_entity_poly.pdbx_strand_id
1 'polypeptide(L)'
;MSFHFYADDTQLYVSFKSSISGDLSRAPSALEACARDINKWMLCNKIKLNDDKTEMLKHRPAPLLDQLQVATSSVTCSTSSNNIGVVLDSTLSLDKHVTQIFKSSFYSIRNISRIIKSPDSEDPRPRISYL
;
A
#
# COMPACT_ATOMS: atom_id res chain seq x y z
N MET A 1 -6.93 -2.22 -19.04
CA MET A 1 -5.88 -1.96 -18.05
C MET A 1 -5.81 -0.47 -17.80
N SER A 2 -5.71 -0.05 -16.55
CA SER A 2 -5.58 1.35 -16.13
C SER A 2 -4.36 1.48 -15.22
N PHE A 3 -3.83 2.69 -15.09
CA PHE A 3 -2.68 2.95 -14.23
C PHE A 3 -2.87 4.29 -13.51
N HIS A 4 -2.16 4.43 -12.40
CA HIS A 4 -2.08 5.66 -11.64
C HIS A 4 -0.64 5.87 -11.18
N PHE A 5 -0.17 7.12 -11.23
CA PHE A 5 1.14 7.52 -10.73
C PHE A 5 0.97 8.55 -9.63
N TYR A 6 1.69 8.34 -8.54
CA TYR A 6 1.82 9.31 -7.47
C TYR A 6 3.29 9.39 -7.05
N ALA A 7 3.95 10.47 -7.45
CA ALA A 7 5.40 10.61 -7.31
C ALA A 7 6.15 9.41 -7.93
N ASP A 8 6.86 8.64 -7.13
CA ASP A 8 7.59 7.43 -7.51
C ASP A 8 6.73 6.14 -7.43
N ASP A 9 5.54 6.23 -6.82
CA ASP A 9 4.64 5.08 -6.72
C ASP A 9 3.84 4.87 -8.00
N THR A 10 3.88 3.66 -8.52
CA THR A 10 3.16 3.25 -9.72
C THR A 10 2.13 2.17 -9.38
N GLN A 11 0.90 2.38 -9.78
CA GLN A 11 -0.21 1.45 -9.56
C GLN A 11 -0.77 0.98 -10.90
N LEU A 12 -0.93 -0.32 -11.05
CA LEU A 12 -1.52 -0.95 -12.23
C LEU A 12 -2.82 -1.64 -11.84
N TYR A 13 -3.86 -1.42 -12.63
CA TYR A 13 -5.18 -2.02 -12.41
C TYR A 13 -5.62 -2.79 -13.63
N VAL A 14 -6.06 -4.01 -13.41
CA VAL A 14 -6.75 -4.82 -14.42
C VAL A 14 -8.07 -5.29 -13.86
N SER A 15 -9.14 -4.98 -14.57
CA SER A 15 -10.45 -5.56 -14.32
C SER A 15 -10.78 -6.60 -15.38
N PHE A 16 -11.34 -7.72 -14.97
CA PHE A 16 -11.76 -8.81 -15.86
C PHE A 16 -13.07 -9.41 -15.39
N LYS A 17 -13.81 -9.98 -16.33
CA LYS A 17 -15.06 -10.69 -16.04
C LYS A 17 -14.76 -12.17 -15.84
N SER A 18 -14.99 -12.69 -14.65
CA SER A 18 -14.75 -14.11 -14.32
C SER A 18 -15.64 -15.09 -15.09
N SER A 19 -16.73 -14.60 -15.71
CA SER A 19 -17.65 -15.41 -16.54
C SER A 19 -17.11 -15.69 -17.94
N ILE A 20 -16.05 -15.00 -18.37
CA ILE A 20 -15.44 -15.17 -19.69
C ILE A 20 -14.12 -15.89 -19.52
N SER A 21 -14.05 -17.15 -19.89
CA SER A 21 -12.84 -17.98 -19.71
C SER A 21 -11.58 -17.43 -20.38
N GLY A 22 -11.73 -16.65 -21.45
CA GLY A 22 -10.61 -15.96 -22.13
C GLY A 22 -10.05 -14.76 -21.37
N ASP A 23 -10.85 -14.06 -20.57
CA ASP A 23 -10.41 -12.89 -19.82
C ASP A 23 -9.53 -13.28 -18.61
N LEU A 24 -9.78 -14.45 -18.03
CA LEU A 24 -9.00 -14.93 -16.88
C LEU A 24 -7.52 -15.17 -17.20
N SER A 25 -7.20 -15.64 -18.38
CA SER A 25 -5.81 -15.87 -18.80
C SER A 25 -5.16 -14.60 -19.38
N ARG A 26 -5.94 -13.70 -19.96
CA ARG A 26 -5.44 -12.47 -20.61
C ARG A 26 -5.03 -11.40 -19.58
N ALA A 27 -5.73 -11.32 -18.45
CA ALA A 27 -5.45 -10.30 -17.44
C ALA A 27 -4.05 -10.46 -16.80
N PRO A 28 -3.62 -11.65 -16.34
CA PRO A 28 -2.26 -11.87 -15.86
C PRO A 28 -1.21 -11.54 -16.90
N SER A 29 -1.37 -12.07 -18.10
CA SER A 29 -0.41 -11.86 -19.19
C SER A 29 -0.27 -10.38 -19.56
N ALA A 30 -1.34 -9.62 -19.50
CA ALA A 30 -1.31 -8.18 -19.75
C ALA A 30 -0.57 -7.42 -18.63
N LEU A 31 -0.76 -7.82 -17.36
CA LEU A 31 -0.01 -7.24 -16.23
C LEU A 31 1.48 -7.55 -16.33
N GLU A 32 1.84 -8.80 -16.60
CA GLU A 32 3.25 -9.21 -16.77
C GLU A 32 3.92 -8.49 -17.93
N ALA A 33 3.24 -8.35 -19.05
CA ALA A 33 3.76 -7.60 -20.18
C ALA A 33 4.01 -6.13 -19.82
N CYS A 34 3.06 -5.50 -19.16
CA CYS A 34 3.20 -4.11 -18.72
C CYS A 34 4.33 -3.94 -17.68
N ALA A 35 4.40 -4.82 -16.69
CA ALA A 35 5.46 -4.80 -15.68
C ALA A 35 6.86 -4.97 -16.32
N ARG A 36 6.97 -5.82 -17.33
CA ARG A 36 8.18 -6.02 -18.11
C ARG A 36 8.57 -4.77 -18.89
N ASP A 37 7.61 -4.10 -19.52
CA ASP A 37 7.85 -2.87 -20.28
C ASP A 37 8.28 -1.74 -19.36
N ILE A 38 7.65 -1.58 -18.19
CA ILE A 38 8.05 -0.61 -17.17
C ILE A 38 9.47 -0.90 -16.69
N ASN A 39 9.79 -2.15 -16.35
CA ASN A 39 11.12 -2.51 -15.92
C ASN A 39 12.19 -2.21 -16.99
N LYS A 40 11.90 -2.52 -18.25
CA LYS A 40 12.78 -2.21 -19.37
C LYS A 40 13.01 -0.70 -19.49
N TRP A 41 11.95 0.09 -19.39
CA TRP A 41 12.05 1.55 -19.41
C TRP A 41 12.89 2.09 -18.25
N MET A 42 12.67 1.57 -17.03
CA MET A 42 13.44 1.95 -15.84
C MET A 42 14.94 1.64 -16.03
N LEU A 43 15.26 0.44 -16.51
CA LEU A 43 16.66 0.05 -16.77
C LEU A 43 17.34 0.95 -17.82
N CYS A 44 16.62 1.32 -18.89
CA CYS A 44 17.12 2.27 -19.88
C CYS A 44 17.43 3.64 -19.29
N ASN A 45 16.68 4.05 -18.26
CA ASN A 45 16.84 5.31 -17.54
C ASN A 45 17.73 5.17 -16.29
N LYS A 46 18.41 4.03 -16.09
CA LYS A 46 19.27 3.74 -14.93
C LYS A 46 18.52 3.81 -13.58
N ILE A 47 17.24 3.50 -13.59
CA ILE A 47 16.39 3.39 -12.41
C ILE A 47 16.15 1.91 -12.15
N LYS A 48 16.18 1.49 -10.90
CA LYS A 48 15.88 0.11 -10.49
C LYS A 48 14.51 0.03 -9.87
N LEU A 49 13.68 -0.90 -10.35
CA LEU A 49 12.42 -1.24 -9.68
C LEU A 49 12.72 -1.84 -8.30
N ASN A 50 11.95 -1.44 -7.31
CA ASN A 50 12.08 -2.01 -5.96
C ASN A 50 11.14 -3.22 -5.83
N ASP A 51 11.68 -4.39 -6.14
CA ASP A 51 10.94 -5.65 -6.14
C ASP A 51 10.38 -5.99 -4.74
N ASP A 52 11.12 -5.65 -3.67
CA ASP A 52 10.73 -5.94 -2.28
C ASP A 52 9.52 -5.12 -1.82
N LYS A 53 9.27 -3.98 -2.47
CA LYS A 53 8.11 -3.11 -2.20
C LYS A 53 6.98 -3.30 -3.20
N THR A 54 7.19 -4.14 -4.21
CA THR A 54 6.15 -4.42 -5.20
C THR A 54 5.15 -5.41 -4.62
N GLU A 55 3.92 -5.00 -4.52
CA GLU A 55 2.83 -5.80 -3.94
C GLU A 55 1.72 -6.04 -4.97
N MET A 56 1.10 -7.19 -4.90
CA MET A 56 -0.07 -7.54 -5.70
C MET A 56 -1.27 -7.78 -4.80
N LEU A 57 -2.35 -7.04 -5.02
CA LEU A 57 -3.61 -7.22 -4.32
C LEU A 57 -4.68 -7.70 -5.30
N LYS A 58 -5.35 -8.78 -4.94
CA LYS A 58 -6.46 -9.35 -5.68
C LYS A 58 -7.77 -9.05 -4.97
N HIS A 59 -8.68 -8.36 -5.66
CA HIS A 59 -10.04 -8.17 -5.19
C HIS A 59 -10.91 -9.32 -5.68
N ARG A 60 -11.50 -10.08 -4.77
CA ARG A 60 -12.26 -11.33 -4.98
C ARG A 60 -11.41 -12.54 -5.40
N PRO A 61 -11.81 -13.75 -5.02
CA PRO A 61 -11.11 -14.98 -5.40
C PRO A 61 -11.17 -15.19 -6.91
N ALA A 62 -10.05 -14.99 -7.58
CA ALA A 62 -9.85 -15.43 -8.94
C ALA A 62 -8.87 -16.63 -8.91
N PRO A 63 -9.24 -17.79 -9.43
CA PRO A 63 -8.50 -19.03 -9.21
C PRO A 63 -7.12 -19.11 -9.89
N LEU A 64 -6.73 -18.15 -10.70
CA LEU A 64 -5.57 -18.24 -11.60
C LEU A 64 -4.42 -17.26 -11.34
N LEU A 65 -4.46 -16.44 -10.29
CA LEU A 65 -3.48 -15.38 -10.06
C LEU A 65 -2.96 -15.43 -8.62
N ASP A 66 -2.18 -16.43 -8.30
CA ASP A 66 -1.50 -16.46 -7.00
C ASP A 66 -0.10 -15.87 -7.05
N GLN A 67 0.50 -15.82 -8.23
CA GLN A 67 1.82 -15.24 -8.46
C GLN A 67 1.86 -14.49 -9.80
N LEU A 68 2.62 -13.41 -9.83
CA LEU A 68 2.89 -12.60 -11.00
C LEU A 68 4.41 -12.43 -11.16
N GLN A 69 4.92 -12.60 -12.37
CA GLN A 69 6.33 -12.30 -12.66
C GLN A 69 6.53 -10.81 -12.91
N VAL A 70 7.28 -10.17 -12.02
CA VAL A 70 7.66 -8.76 -12.13
C VAL A 70 9.17 -8.67 -12.20
N ALA A 71 9.68 -8.22 -13.33
CA ALA A 71 11.12 -8.18 -13.59
C ALA A 71 11.78 -9.57 -13.42
N THR A 72 12.65 -9.71 -12.42
CA THR A 72 13.34 -10.95 -12.07
C THR A 72 12.70 -11.68 -10.90
N SER A 73 11.73 -11.08 -10.25
CA SER A 73 11.11 -11.56 -9.01
C SER A 73 9.68 -12.05 -9.25
N SER A 74 9.25 -13.03 -8.45
CA SER A 74 7.88 -13.49 -8.40
C SER A 74 7.16 -12.81 -7.25
N VAL A 75 6.12 -12.03 -7.54
CA VAL A 75 5.29 -11.36 -6.55
C VAL A 75 4.09 -12.22 -6.25
N THR A 76 3.94 -12.63 -4.99
CA THR A 76 2.78 -13.39 -4.52
C THR A 76 1.62 -12.47 -4.16
N CYS A 77 0.41 -12.97 -4.34
CA CYS A 77 -0.79 -12.22 -4.00
C CYS A 77 -0.93 -12.06 -2.49
N SER A 78 -1.02 -10.82 -2.04
CA SER A 78 -1.27 -10.47 -0.64
C SER A 78 -2.75 -10.38 -0.33
N THR A 79 -3.12 -10.64 0.93
CA THR A 79 -4.48 -10.39 1.44
C THR A 79 -4.71 -8.93 1.79
N SER A 80 -3.66 -8.15 1.88
CA SER A 80 -3.69 -6.70 2.11
C SER A 80 -2.42 -6.06 1.58
N SER A 81 -2.53 -4.83 1.12
CA SER A 81 -1.44 -4.01 0.56
C SER A 81 -1.52 -2.61 1.12
N ASN A 82 -0.36 -1.98 1.30
CA ASN A 82 -0.30 -0.58 1.73
C ASN A 82 -0.15 0.32 0.49
N ASN A 83 -1.15 1.13 0.24
CA ASN A 83 -1.21 2.02 -0.90
C ASN A 83 -1.28 3.48 -0.43
N ILE A 84 -0.20 4.24 -0.58
CA ILE A 84 -0.11 5.66 -0.18
C ILE A 84 -0.63 5.88 1.26
N GLY A 85 -0.18 5.02 2.19
CA GLY A 85 -0.58 5.09 3.60
C GLY A 85 -1.96 4.49 3.91
N VAL A 86 -2.72 4.04 2.92
CA VAL A 86 -3.99 3.35 3.10
C VAL A 86 -3.78 1.85 3.00
N VAL A 87 -4.18 1.09 4.03
CA VAL A 87 -4.17 -0.37 3.98
C VAL A 87 -5.44 -0.85 3.27
N LEU A 88 -5.26 -1.37 2.08
CA LEU A 88 -6.31 -2.02 1.30
C LEU A 88 -6.31 -3.52 1.58
N ASP A 89 -7.46 -4.11 1.72
CA ASP A 89 -7.64 -5.56 1.80
C ASP A 89 -8.34 -6.11 0.54
N SER A 90 -8.33 -7.43 0.38
CA SER A 90 -8.92 -8.11 -0.78
C SER A 90 -10.44 -7.92 -0.92
N THR A 91 -11.11 -7.46 0.13
CA THR A 91 -12.55 -7.13 0.13
C THR A 91 -12.82 -5.64 -0.02
N LEU A 92 -11.78 -4.81 0.08
CA LEU A 92 -11.87 -3.34 0.11
C LEU A 92 -12.77 -2.82 1.25
N SER A 93 -12.84 -3.55 2.37
CA SER A 93 -13.64 -3.17 3.54
C SER A 93 -13.03 -2.02 4.34
N LEU A 94 -11.71 -1.80 4.20
CA LEU A 94 -10.91 -0.85 4.98
C LEU A 94 -10.85 -1.13 6.49
N ASP A 95 -11.38 -2.26 6.98
CA ASP A 95 -11.39 -2.60 8.40
C ASP A 95 -9.99 -2.67 8.99
N LYS A 96 -9.04 -3.24 8.24
CA LYS A 96 -7.62 -3.29 8.63
C LYS A 96 -7.02 -1.88 8.72
N HIS A 97 -7.35 -1.00 7.80
CA HIS A 97 -6.88 0.37 7.79
C HIS A 97 -7.41 1.16 8.99
N VAL A 98 -8.70 1.11 9.24
CA VAL A 98 -9.35 1.74 10.39
C VAL A 98 -8.73 1.24 11.70
N THR A 99 -8.56 -0.08 11.85
CA THR A 99 -7.91 -0.69 13.02
C THR A 99 -6.49 -0.17 13.21
N GLN A 100 -5.72 -0.03 12.13
CA GLN A 100 -4.34 0.48 12.20
C GLN A 100 -4.31 1.96 12.61
N ILE A 101 -5.21 2.79 12.07
CA ILE A 101 -5.32 4.20 12.48
C ILE A 101 -5.63 4.31 13.96
N PHE A 102 -6.61 3.55 14.46
CA PHE A 102 -6.95 3.56 15.88
C PHE A 102 -5.75 3.17 16.75
N LYS A 103 -5.05 2.07 16.43
CA LYS A 103 -3.84 1.65 17.17
C LYS A 103 -2.78 2.75 17.22
N SER A 104 -2.48 3.36 16.08
CA SER A 104 -1.49 4.43 15.96
C SER A 104 -1.91 5.67 16.75
N SER A 105 -3.18 6.07 16.66
CA SER A 105 -3.72 7.22 17.41
C SER A 105 -3.67 7.00 18.91
N PHE A 106 -4.09 5.83 19.40
CA PHE A 106 -4.00 5.50 20.82
C PHE A 106 -2.55 5.47 21.32
N TYR A 107 -1.62 4.95 20.53
CA TYR A 107 -0.20 4.99 20.86
C TYR A 107 0.30 6.43 21.00
N SER A 108 -0.02 7.30 20.06
CA SER A 108 0.37 8.71 20.08
C SER A 108 -0.23 9.46 21.27
N ILE A 109 -1.53 9.28 21.54
CA ILE A 109 -2.20 9.87 22.71
C ILE A 109 -1.55 9.41 24.03
N ARG A 110 -1.24 8.12 24.14
CA ARG A 110 -0.58 7.58 25.33
C ARG A 110 0.81 8.17 25.53
N ASN A 111 1.58 8.36 24.47
CA ASN A 111 2.90 8.97 24.56
C ASN A 111 2.82 10.44 24.97
N ILE A 112 1.91 11.21 24.38
CA ILE A 112 1.65 12.60 24.74
C ILE A 112 1.24 12.69 26.23
N SER A 113 0.32 11.82 26.68
CA SER A 113 -0.12 11.79 28.09
C SER A 113 1.02 11.49 29.07
N ARG A 114 2.00 10.66 28.66
CA ARG A 114 3.19 10.38 29.49
C ARG A 114 4.09 11.60 29.61
N ILE A 115 4.31 12.33 28.52
CA ILE A 115 5.14 13.54 28.51
C ILE A 115 4.51 14.62 29.37
N ILE A 116 3.19 14.84 29.28
CA ILE A 116 2.47 15.83 30.07
C ILE A 116 2.50 15.50 31.57
N LYS A 117 2.51 14.21 31.92
CA LYS A 117 2.55 13.73 33.30
C LYS A 117 3.97 13.63 33.89
N SER A 118 5.02 13.89 33.13
CA SER A 118 6.40 13.90 33.65
C SER A 118 6.57 15.03 34.66
N PRO A 119 7.01 14.76 35.88
CA PRO A 119 7.15 15.79 36.93
C PRO A 119 8.24 16.82 36.64
N ASP A 120 9.11 16.58 35.65
CA ASP A 120 10.20 17.49 35.26
C ASP A 120 9.76 18.61 34.32
N SER A 121 8.49 18.70 33.96
CA SER A 121 7.94 19.88 33.32
C SER A 121 7.61 20.95 34.37
N GLU A 122 8.61 21.51 35.05
CA GLU A 122 8.49 22.84 35.64
C GLU A 122 8.24 23.78 34.44
N ASP A 123 6.99 24.19 34.29
CA ASP A 123 6.58 25.17 33.27
C ASP A 123 7.19 26.53 33.67
N PRO A 124 8.21 27.04 32.94
CA PRO A 124 8.83 28.32 33.27
C PRO A 124 7.94 29.52 32.91
N ARG A 125 6.68 29.29 32.55
CA ARG A 125 5.78 30.39 32.20
C ARG A 125 5.31 31.13 33.45
N PRO A 126 5.51 32.43 33.56
CA PRO A 126 5.01 33.21 34.66
C PRO A 126 3.48 33.12 34.71
N ARG A 127 2.93 32.80 35.87
CA ARG A 127 1.48 32.87 36.11
C ARG A 127 1.08 34.34 35.99
N ILE A 128 0.40 34.69 34.90
CA ILE A 128 -0.22 36.00 34.82
C ILE A 128 -1.42 35.98 35.75
N SER A 129 -1.26 36.56 36.96
CA SER A 129 -2.36 36.88 37.86
C SER A 129 -3.09 38.09 37.31
N TYR A 130 -4.32 37.88 36.87
CA TYR A 130 -5.22 39.00 36.62
C TYR A 130 -5.73 39.52 37.96
N LEU A 131 -5.40 40.77 38.29
CA LEU A 131 -6.05 41.58 39.31
C LEU A 131 -7.39 42.12 38.76
#